data_d4c197adc4a522b2c82a4797a2ae4068
#
_entry.id   d4c197adc4a522b2c82a4797a2ae4068
#
_cell.length_a   1.000
_cell.length_b   1.000
_cell.length_c   1.000
_cell.angle_alpha   90.00
_cell.angle_beta   90.00
_cell.angle_gamma   90.00
#
_symmetry.space_group_name_H-M   'P 1'
#
loop_
_entity.id
_entity.type
_entity.pdbx_description
1 polymer ?
#
loop_
_entity_poly.entity_id
_entity_poly.type
_entity_poly.pdbx_seq_one_letter_code
_entity_poly.pdbx_strand_id
1 'polypeptide(L)'
;MSDQKITDSLWQSLEALQNIPQAADLKQFSGLLAEDIQRLTAVWGNLPVDVRRGTVQAWNALAREDFEMDFSAVLRIAMHDEDAEVRAAAISGMDEDEDVRLIPQLSEILTTDAAAVVRAAAARALAHFVLLGELDKILPRSFEIACAALLKAHGNPDEDLDVRRHALEALAYTNLYGTPEIIKAAYAHPEEKMRVSAVLAMGRSADKRWAKIACQELLNPMPEMRYEATRACGELALSEAVPALAELADDVNLNIQQMALWALGQIGGKQAQRTLEKYVEADNLTLRQAAHDALEELEFFHGDLATFFGPPTEFNGAGEESWAEDDARKGGTLEKKLAFGFGEESFDEDEENYEDEEDFEDEDDLLALYLEDDEDLFDEDEDDAFEDDAFDDESDDEEDPWN
;
A
#
# COMPACT_ATOMS: atom_id res chain seq x y z
N MET A 1 5.29 -14.76 26.88
CA MET A 1 6.36 -14.02 26.22
C MET A 1 7.25 -13.45 27.33
N SER A 2 8.52 -13.80 27.37
CA SER A 2 9.43 -13.29 28.40
C SER A 2 9.70 -11.81 28.12
N ASP A 3 9.57 -10.95 29.14
CA ASP A 3 10.02 -9.55 29.11
C ASP A 3 11.52 -9.52 28.76
N GLN A 4 11.84 -9.49 27.48
CA GLN A 4 13.20 -9.45 27.00
C GLN A 4 13.66 -7.99 27.05
N LYS A 5 14.20 -7.60 28.22
CA LYS A 5 14.81 -6.28 28.38
C LYS A 5 16.08 -6.20 27.55
N ILE A 6 16.25 -5.07 26.87
CA ILE A 6 17.53 -4.74 26.23
C ILE A 6 18.64 -4.81 27.26
N THR A 7 19.71 -5.53 26.93
CA THR A 7 20.83 -5.71 27.86
C THR A 7 21.60 -4.41 28.04
N ASP A 8 22.12 -4.18 29.26
CA ASP A 8 22.94 -2.99 29.55
C ASP A 8 24.17 -2.90 28.65
N SER A 9 24.72 -4.06 28.22
CA SER A 9 25.84 -4.10 27.28
C SER A 9 25.48 -3.57 25.90
N LEU A 10 24.24 -3.81 25.43
CA LEU A 10 23.75 -3.29 24.15
C LEU A 10 23.51 -1.78 24.23
N TRP A 11 22.94 -1.28 25.33
CA TRP A 11 22.82 0.15 25.57
C TRP A 11 24.17 0.85 25.58
N GLN A 12 25.20 0.27 26.26
CA GLN A 12 26.56 0.79 26.26
C GLN A 12 27.17 0.79 24.85
N SER A 13 26.89 -0.21 24.05
CA SER A 13 27.37 -0.28 22.65
C SER A 13 26.72 0.80 21.79
N LEU A 14 25.42 1.04 21.93
CA LEU A 14 24.70 2.12 21.24
C LEU A 14 25.20 3.50 21.71
N GLU A 15 25.38 3.71 22.99
CA GLU A 15 25.89 4.96 23.56
C GLU A 15 27.37 5.20 23.19
N ALA A 16 28.16 4.14 22.97
CA ALA A 16 29.52 4.21 22.48
C ALA A 16 29.67 4.44 20.97
N LEU A 17 28.62 4.23 20.19
CA LEU A 17 28.28 4.79 18.88
C LEU A 17 29.25 4.58 17.72
N GLN A 18 29.91 3.46 17.62
CA GLN A 18 30.91 3.30 16.57
C GLN A 18 30.58 2.30 15.47
N ASN A 19 29.60 1.43 15.62
CA ASN A 19 29.25 0.41 14.62
C ASN A 19 27.76 0.10 14.61
N ILE A 20 27.24 -0.32 13.46
CA ILE A 20 25.91 -0.93 13.33
C ILE A 20 25.88 -2.18 14.24
N PRO A 21 24.89 -2.30 15.14
CA PRO A 21 24.76 -3.49 15.98
C PRO A 21 24.59 -4.75 15.11
N GLN A 22 25.03 -5.89 15.62
CA GLN A 22 24.84 -7.16 14.91
C GLN A 22 23.36 -7.55 14.89
N ALA A 23 22.94 -8.35 13.92
CA ALA A 23 21.54 -8.78 13.80
C ALA A 23 20.98 -9.39 15.10
N ALA A 24 21.78 -10.14 15.86
CA ALA A 24 21.36 -10.70 17.14
C ALA A 24 21.05 -9.63 18.20
N ASP A 25 21.78 -8.51 18.17
CA ASP A 25 21.57 -7.38 19.07
C ASP A 25 20.34 -6.57 18.63
N LEU A 26 20.13 -6.40 17.32
CA LEU A 26 19.00 -5.67 16.76
C LEU A 26 17.67 -6.35 17.04
N LYS A 27 17.60 -7.69 17.15
CA LYS A 27 16.42 -8.42 17.56
C LYS A 27 15.89 -8.04 18.95
N GLN A 28 16.76 -7.54 19.84
CA GLN A 28 16.35 -7.10 21.18
C GLN A 28 15.48 -5.82 21.16
N PHE A 29 15.44 -5.11 20.03
CA PHE A 29 14.56 -3.94 19.83
C PHE A 29 13.16 -4.29 19.35
N SER A 30 12.84 -5.56 19.18
CA SER A 30 11.48 -6.01 18.88
C SER A 30 10.58 -5.89 20.11
N GLY A 31 9.39 -5.28 19.96
CA GLY A 31 8.38 -5.15 21.00
C GLY A 31 8.83 -4.32 22.20
N LEU A 32 9.47 -3.17 21.98
CA LEU A 32 10.01 -2.31 23.02
C LEU A 32 8.97 -1.85 24.05
N LEU A 33 9.37 -1.83 25.33
CA LEU A 33 8.62 -1.21 26.41
C LEU A 33 8.80 0.32 26.40
N ALA A 34 7.85 1.04 26.98
CA ALA A 34 7.84 2.51 27.01
C ALA A 34 9.13 3.14 27.57
N GLU A 35 9.77 2.50 28.57
CA GLU A 35 11.03 2.96 29.17
C GLU A 35 12.18 2.88 28.15
N ASP A 36 12.26 1.78 27.38
CA ASP A 36 13.30 1.57 26.37
C ASP A 36 13.09 2.50 25.15
N ILE A 37 11.81 2.75 24.78
CA ILE A 37 11.46 3.73 23.74
C ILE A 37 11.96 5.13 24.12
N GLN A 38 11.71 5.58 25.35
CA GLN A 38 12.18 6.88 25.84
C GLN A 38 13.72 6.97 25.83
N ARG A 39 14.39 5.90 26.26
CA ARG A 39 15.86 5.84 26.26
C ARG A 39 16.41 5.89 24.85
N LEU A 40 15.84 5.12 23.90
CA LEU A 40 16.26 5.12 22.51
C LEU A 40 16.06 6.49 21.88
N THR A 41 14.90 7.11 22.08
CA THR A 41 14.62 8.47 21.59
C THR A 41 15.66 9.47 22.05
N ALA A 42 16.13 9.39 23.30
CA ALA A 42 17.13 10.30 23.86
C ALA A 42 18.52 10.12 23.25
N VAL A 43 18.88 8.92 22.79
CA VAL A 43 20.21 8.62 22.23
C VAL A 43 20.22 8.61 20.71
N TRP A 44 19.07 8.40 20.04
CA TRP A 44 18.95 8.20 18.60
C TRP A 44 19.62 9.29 17.77
N GLY A 45 19.28 10.55 18.03
CA GLY A 45 19.86 11.70 17.30
C GLY A 45 21.36 11.90 17.49
N ASN A 46 21.96 11.27 18.52
CA ASN A 46 23.41 11.35 18.76
C ASN A 46 24.18 10.29 17.95
N LEU A 47 23.49 9.29 17.39
CA LEU A 47 24.10 8.26 16.55
C LEU A 47 24.61 8.86 15.23
N PRO A 48 25.79 8.44 14.74
CA PRO A 48 26.22 8.79 13.39
C PRO A 48 25.16 8.41 12.34
N VAL A 49 24.97 9.24 11.33
CA VAL A 49 23.93 9.04 10.31
C VAL A 49 24.05 7.68 9.62
N ASP A 50 25.26 7.24 9.30
CA ASP A 50 25.47 5.93 8.66
C ASP A 50 25.06 4.77 9.56
N VAL A 51 25.21 4.91 10.88
CA VAL A 51 24.73 3.93 11.85
C VAL A 51 23.20 3.92 11.87
N ARG A 52 22.54 5.09 11.90
CA ARG A 52 21.07 5.18 11.88
C ARG A 52 20.48 4.56 10.60
N ARG A 53 21.06 4.90 9.43
CA ARG A 53 20.66 4.33 8.13
C ARG A 53 20.79 2.80 8.12
N GLY A 54 21.95 2.30 8.49
CA GLY A 54 22.21 0.86 8.51
C GLY A 54 21.35 0.10 9.53
N THR A 55 21.06 0.71 10.68
CA THR A 55 20.21 0.12 11.72
C THR A 55 18.76 -0.02 11.24
N VAL A 56 18.18 1.03 10.64
CA VAL A 56 16.80 0.97 10.10
C VAL A 56 16.69 -0.06 8.97
N GLN A 57 17.66 -0.10 8.07
CA GLN A 57 17.70 -1.10 7.00
C GLN A 57 17.76 -2.53 7.55
N ALA A 58 18.56 -2.73 8.62
CA ALA A 58 18.67 -4.05 9.25
C ALA A 58 17.38 -4.47 9.99
N TRP A 59 16.68 -3.54 10.67
CA TRP A 59 15.36 -3.82 11.25
C TRP A 59 14.35 -4.21 10.17
N ASN A 60 14.30 -3.49 9.06
CA ASN A 60 13.43 -3.83 7.93
C ASN A 60 13.75 -5.21 7.34
N ALA A 61 15.03 -5.58 7.25
CA ALA A 61 15.45 -6.91 6.79
C ALA A 61 15.02 -8.00 7.77
N LEU A 62 15.21 -7.79 9.08
CA LEU A 62 14.83 -8.74 10.12
C LEU A 62 13.30 -8.95 10.18
N ALA A 63 12.51 -7.88 10.03
CA ALA A 63 11.04 -7.98 10.00
C ALA A 63 10.54 -8.83 8.82
N ARG A 64 11.22 -8.77 7.66
CA ARG A 64 10.88 -9.61 6.50
C ARG A 64 11.28 -11.08 6.66
N GLU A 65 12.33 -11.35 7.42
CA GLU A 65 12.80 -12.73 7.68
C GLU A 65 11.99 -13.41 8.78
N ASP A 66 11.45 -12.66 9.72
CA ASP A 66 10.81 -13.20 10.92
C ASP A 66 9.58 -12.32 11.31
N PHE A 67 8.40 -12.82 10.96
CA PHE A 67 7.12 -12.14 11.20
C PHE A 67 6.75 -11.97 12.69
N GLU A 68 7.46 -12.63 13.60
CA GLU A 68 7.27 -12.42 15.04
C GLU A 68 8.00 -11.15 15.55
N MET A 69 8.85 -10.53 14.73
CA MET A 69 9.58 -9.31 15.06
C MET A 69 8.72 -8.07 14.85
N ASP A 70 8.51 -7.31 15.91
CA ASP A 70 7.80 -6.01 15.87
C ASP A 70 8.77 -4.86 16.12
N PHE A 71 9.09 -4.12 15.07
CA PHE A 71 9.94 -2.93 15.12
C PHE A 71 9.14 -1.62 14.98
N SER A 72 7.82 -1.63 15.05
CA SER A 72 6.96 -0.45 14.88
C SER A 72 7.39 0.70 15.78
N ALA A 73 7.69 0.42 17.07
CA ALA A 73 8.08 1.45 18.02
C ALA A 73 9.39 2.19 17.64
N VAL A 74 10.40 1.46 17.16
CA VAL A 74 11.68 2.05 16.77
C VAL A 74 11.59 2.77 15.42
N LEU A 75 10.79 2.24 14.49
CA LEU A 75 10.54 2.86 13.20
C LEU A 75 9.78 4.19 13.34
N ARG A 76 8.86 4.28 14.32
CA ARG A 76 8.18 5.54 14.66
C ARG A 76 9.12 6.62 15.22
N ILE A 77 10.22 6.25 15.88
CA ILE A 77 11.27 7.21 16.24
C ILE A 77 12.02 7.66 14.97
N ALA A 78 12.43 6.70 14.15
CA ALA A 78 13.25 6.94 12.97
C ALA A 78 12.51 7.71 11.85
N MET A 79 11.16 7.63 11.78
CA MET A 79 10.39 8.40 10.78
C MET A 79 10.45 9.93 11.00
N HIS A 80 10.93 10.38 12.15
CA HIS A 80 11.16 11.79 12.48
C HIS A 80 12.64 12.20 12.47
N ASP A 81 13.52 11.36 11.90
CA ASP A 81 14.96 11.61 11.84
C ASP A 81 15.27 12.87 10.99
N GLU A 82 16.36 13.54 11.31
CA GLU A 82 16.86 14.68 10.51
C GLU A 82 17.29 14.26 9.08
N ASP A 83 17.75 13.01 8.90
CA ASP A 83 18.20 12.46 7.63
C ASP A 83 17.01 11.86 6.83
N ALA A 84 16.87 12.30 5.58
CA ALA A 84 15.75 11.90 4.72
C ALA A 84 15.78 10.40 4.36
N GLU A 85 16.97 9.77 4.23
CA GLU A 85 17.03 8.34 3.91
C GLU A 85 16.62 7.49 5.11
N VAL A 86 16.93 7.95 6.34
CA VAL A 86 16.48 7.30 7.57
C VAL A 86 14.96 7.39 7.67
N ARG A 87 14.37 8.59 7.46
CA ARG A 87 12.91 8.75 7.48
C ARG A 87 12.20 7.88 6.45
N ALA A 88 12.67 7.91 5.20
CA ALA A 88 12.09 7.13 4.11
C ALA A 88 12.18 5.62 4.37
N ALA A 89 13.32 5.14 4.86
CA ALA A 89 13.50 3.73 5.20
C ALA A 89 12.61 3.30 6.38
N ALA A 90 12.45 4.17 7.39
CA ALA A 90 11.57 3.91 8.52
C ALA A 90 10.10 3.79 8.09
N ILE A 91 9.63 4.72 7.26
CA ILE A 91 8.26 4.69 6.74
C ILE A 91 8.05 3.43 5.89
N SER A 92 9.03 3.04 5.05
CA SER A 92 8.94 1.82 4.24
C SER A 92 8.96 0.52 5.05
N GLY A 93 9.39 0.56 6.29
CA GLY A 93 9.31 -0.58 7.21
C GLY A 93 7.97 -0.70 7.93
N MET A 94 7.08 0.27 7.74
CA MET A 94 5.73 0.30 8.33
C MET A 94 4.62 0.13 7.29
N ASP A 95 4.95 -0.37 6.10
CA ASP A 95 3.99 -0.52 4.99
C ASP A 95 2.80 -1.44 5.33
N GLU A 96 2.93 -2.34 6.32
CA GLU A 96 1.89 -3.26 6.78
C GLU A 96 1.38 -2.92 8.21
N ASP A 97 1.78 -1.78 8.78
CA ASP A 97 1.31 -1.35 10.10
C ASP A 97 -0.18 -0.93 10.00
N GLU A 98 -1.03 -1.51 10.86
CA GLU A 98 -2.47 -1.25 10.88
C GLU A 98 -2.89 -0.15 11.87
N ASP A 99 -1.92 0.53 12.50
CA ASP A 99 -2.22 1.59 13.45
C ASP A 99 -2.74 2.85 12.75
N VAL A 100 -4.04 3.05 12.80
CA VAL A 100 -4.73 4.19 12.16
C VAL A 100 -4.20 5.57 12.60
N ARG A 101 -3.47 5.65 13.74
CA ARG A 101 -2.82 6.89 14.20
C ARG A 101 -1.66 7.32 13.29
N LEU A 102 -1.19 6.44 12.40
CA LEU A 102 -0.19 6.78 11.38
C LEU A 102 -0.78 7.57 10.22
N ILE A 103 -2.08 7.43 9.94
CA ILE A 103 -2.72 8.07 8.78
C ILE A 103 -2.51 9.60 8.78
N PRO A 104 -2.85 10.36 9.83
CA PRO A 104 -2.61 11.79 9.82
C PRO A 104 -1.12 12.16 9.73
N GLN A 105 -0.23 11.39 10.37
CA GLN A 105 1.21 11.63 10.33
C GLN A 105 1.79 11.40 8.93
N LEU A 106 1.42 10.28 8.28
CA LEU A 106 1.84 9.98 6.91
C LEU A 106 1.26 10.98 5.90
N SER A 107 0.02 11.44 6.10
CA SER A 107 -0.61 12.45 5.27
C SER A 107 0.08 13.82 5.40
N GLU A 108 0.48 14.20 6.61
CA GLU A 108 1.29 15.39 6.85
C GLU A 108 2.67 15.26 6.17
N ILE A 109 3.38 14.15 6.39
CA ILE A 109 4.69 13.89 5.75
C ILE A 109 4.57 13.93 4.22
N LEU A 110 3.55 13.29 3.64
CA LEU A 110 3.32 13.30 2.19
C LEU A 110 3.20 14.72 1.63
N THR A 111 2.62 15.64 2.39
CA THR A 111 2.34 17.00 1.90
C THR A 111 3.40 18.02 2.28
N THR A 112 4.22 17.77 3.30
CA THR A 112 5.11 18.80 3.90
C THR A 112 6.59 18.43 3.97
N ASP A 113 6.97 17.14 3.90
CA ASP A 113 8.38 16.78 3.99
C ASP A 113 9.19 17.38 2.82
N ALA A 114 10.33 17.96 3.11
CA ALA A 114 11.18 18.60 2.12
C ALA A 114 11.73 17.62 1.07
N ALA A 115 11.94 16.35 1.43
CA ALA A 115 12.55 15.34 0.58
C ALA A 115 11.49 14.50 -0.17
N ALA A 116 11.52 14.54 -1.49
CA ALA A 116 10.59 13.76 -2.32
C ALA A 116 10.62 12.25 -2.03
N VAL A 117 11.78 11.69 -1.69
CA VAL A 117 11.91 10.26 -1.33
C VAL A 117 11.09 9.90 -0.09
N VAL A 118 10.98 10.82 0.87
CA VAL A 118 10.19 10.64 2.11
C VAL A 118 8.70 10.76 1.79
N ARG A 119 8.30 11.76 0.99
CA ARG A 119 6.91 11.90 0.52
C ARG A 119 6.46 10.68 -0.30
N ALA A 120 7.33 10.15 -1.16
CA ALA A 120 7.06 8.94 -1.93
C ALA A 120 6.89 7.69 -1.04
N ALA A 121 7.68 7.56 0.02
CA ALA A 121 7.52 6.50 1.01
C ALA A 121 6.19 6.63 1.76
N ALA A 122 5.81 7.84 2.17
CA ALA A 122 4.53 8.10 2.82
C ALA A 122 3.32 7.76 1.91
N ALA A 123 3.40 8.11 0.61
CA ALA A 123 2.36 7.74 -0.36
C ALA A 123 2.19 6.22 -0.46
N ARG A 124 3.29 5.45 -0.47
CA ARG A 124 3.23 3.97 -0.48
C ARG A 124 2.63 3.40 0.80
N ALA A 125 3.07 3.90 1.95
CA ALA A 125 2.57 3.41 3.24
C ALA A 125 1.06 3.69 3.41
N LEU A 126 0.55 4.80 2.88
CA LEU A 126 -0.89 5.09 2.87
C LEU A 126 -1.71 4.09 2.04
N ALA A 127 -1.10 3.37 1.09
CA ALA A 127 -1.81 2.40 0.26
C ALA A 127 -2.47 1.28 1.08
N HIS A 128 -1.81 0.81 2.15
CA HIS A 128 -2.38 -0.18 3.05
C HIS A 128 -3.67 0.33 3.73
N PHE A 129 -3.66 1.58 4.19
CA PHE A 129 -4.84 2.19 4.82
C PHE A 129 -5.99 2.45 3.82
N VAL A 130 -5.68 2.75 2.55
CA VAL A 130 -6.71 2.82 1.50
C VAL A 130 -7.35 1.45 1.31
N LEU A 131 -6.57 0.38 1.26
CA LEU A 131 -7.08 -0.99 1.19
C LEU A 131 -7.93 -1.35 2.42
N LEU A 132 -7.47 -1.02 3.63
CA LEU A 132 -8.24 -1.26 4.86
C LEU A 132 -9.55 -0.47 4.89
N GLY A 133 -9.56 0.75 4.34
CA GLY A 133 -10.78 1.55 4.19
C GLY A 133 -11.77 0.96 3.20
N GLU A 134 -11.30 0.48 2.04
CA GLU A 134 -12.14 -0.20 1.04
C GLU A 134 -12.72 -1.51 1.57
N LEU A 135 -12.05 -2.14 2.53
CA LEU A 135 -12.51 -3.36 3.23
C LEU A 135 -13.35 -3.05 4.48
N ASP A 136 -13.74 -1.79 4.74
CA ASP A 136 -14.48 -1.36 5.92
C ASP A 136 -13.78 -1.68 7.27
N LYS A 137 -12.45 -1.85 7.28
CA LYS A 137 -11.67 -2.17 8.48
C LYS A 137 -11.25 -0.96 9.29
N ILE A 138 -11.32 0.24 8.72
CA ILE A 138 -11.04 1.52 9.39
C ILE A 138 -12.23 2.46 9.26
N LEU A 139 -12.26 3.50 10.10
CA LEU A 139 -13.34 4.49 10.07
C LEU A 139 -13.33 5.27 8.74
N PRO A 140 -14.50 5.62 8.17
CA PRO A 140 -14.60 6.39 6.93
C PRO A 140 -13.76 7.68 6.96
N ARG A 141 -13.78 8.43 8.06
CA ARG A 141 -12.97 9.65 8.21
C ARG A 141 -11.46 9.40 8.02
N SER A 142 -10.94 8.31 8.57
CA SER A 142 -9.52 7.95 8.41
C SER A 142 -9.19 7.60 6.97
N PHE A 143 -10.09 6.89 6.30
CA PHE A 143 -10.00 6.59 4.88
C PHE A 143 -10.00 7.87 4.02
N GLU A 144 -10.92 8.80 4.28
CA GLU A 144 -11.03 10.08 3.60
C GLU A 144 -9.76 10.94 3.74
N ILE A 145 -9.18 11.00 4.94
CA ILE A 145 -7.91 11.71 5.18
C ILE A 145 -6.79 11.14 4.30
N ALA A 146 -6.64 9.81 4.26
CA ALA A 146 -5.62 9.17 3.43
C ALA A 146 -5.84 9.45 1.94
N CYS A 147 -7.08 9.28 1.45
CA CYS A 147 -7.42 9.53 0.05
C CYS A 147 -7.22 11.00 -0.35
N ALA A 148 -7.64 11.95 0.49
CA ALA A 148 -7.48 13.38 0.21
C ALA A 148 -6.00 13.78 0.07
N ALA A 149 -5.13 13.29 0.96
CA ALA A 149 -3.69 13.56 0.87
C ALA A 149 -3.08 12.97 -0.42
N LEU A 150 -3.46 11.74 -0.79
CA LEU A 150 -2.99 11.07 -2.00
C LEU A 150 -3.48 11.77 -3.28
N LEU A 151 -4.76 12.17 -3.33
CA LEU A 151 -5.33 12.94 -4.45
C LEU A 151 -4.61 14.26 -4.65
N LYS A 152 -4.36 15.00 -3.56
CA LYS A 152 -3.61 16.25 -3.59
C LYS A 152 -2.20 16.06 -4.11
N ALA A 153 -1.49 15.02 -3.66
CA ALA A 153 -0.14 14.72 -4.12
C ALA A 153 -0.10 14.30 -5.59
N HIS A 154 -1.01 13.41 -6.03
CA HIS A 154 -1.08 12.97 -7.43
C HIS A 154 -1.45 14.13 -8.37
N GLY A 155 -2.43 14.95 -7.98
CA GLY A 155 -2.96 16.04 -8.79
C GLY A 155 -2.03 17.25 -8.90
N ASN A 156 -1.00 17.37 -8.06
CA ASN A 156 -0.05 18.49 -8.10
C ASN A 156 0.95 18.30 -9.26
N PRO A 157 0.90 19.14 -10.33
CA PRO A 157 1.81 19.01 -11.47
C PRO A 157 3.27 19.33 -11.13
N ASP A 158 3.51 20.09 -10.06
CA ASP A 158 4.85 20.49 -9.60
C ASP A 158 5.46 19.47 -8.62
N GLU A 159 4.71 18.44 -8.22
CA GLU A 159 5.21 17.39 -7.35
C GLU A 159 6.14 16.42 -8.12
N ASP A 160 7.06 15.81 -7.37
CA ASP A 160 7.97 14.81 -7.90
C ASP A 160 7.21 13.63 -8.54
N LEU A 161 7.71 13.15 -9.68
CA LEU A 161 7.06 12.08 -10.44
C LEU A 161 6.89 10.81 -9.60
N ASP A 162 7.88 10.45 -8.78
CA ASP A 162 7.83 9.24 -7.96
C ASP A 162 6.80 9.37 -6.82
N VAL A 163 6.58 10.58 -6.29
CA VAL A 163 5.50 10.85 -5.32
C VAL A 163 4.13 10.69 -5.99
N ARG A 164 3.94 11.34 -7.13
CA ARG A 164 2.67 11.30 -7.89
C ARG A 164 2.27 9.89 -8.30
N ARG A 165 3.24 9.10 -8.81
CA ARG A 165 2.95 7.73 -9.24
C ARG A 165 2.64 6.80 -8.06
N HIS A 166 3.32 6.94 -6.91
CA HIS A 166 3.00 6.13 -5.73
C HIS A 166 1.66 6.53 -5.11
N ALA A 167 1.28 7.81 -5.20
CA ALA A 167 -0.06 8.25 -4.81
C ALA A 167 -1.15 7.62 -5.71
N LEU A 168 -0.93 7.55 -7.03
CA LEU A 168 -1.81 6.81 -7.95
C LEU A 168 -1.91 5.33 -7.58
N GLU A 169 -0.78 4.68 -7.33
CA GLU A 169 -0.70 3.26 -6.98
C GLU A 169 -1.45 2.95 -5.66
N ALA A 170 -1.45 3.90 -4.72
CA ALA A 170 -2.17 3.80 -3.46
C ALA A 170 -3.69 4.00 -3.65
N LEU A 171 -4.09 5.00 -4.45
CA LEU A 171 -5.51 5.27 -4.75
C LEU A 171 -6.18 4.14 -5.54
N ALA A 172 -5.39 3.31 -6.24
CA ALA A 172 -5.92 2.24 -7.08
C ALA A 172 -6.69 1.14 -6.32
N TYR A 173 -6.57 1.07 -5.01
CA TYR A 173 -7.37 0.14 -4.20
C TYR A 173 -8.85 0.55 -4.05
N THR A 174 -9.20 1.79 -4.40
CA THR A 174 -10.59 2.26 -4.40
C THR A 174 -11.04 2.69 -5.80
N ASN A 175 -12.34 2.56 -6.08
CA ASN A 175 -12.95 3.07 -7.30
C ASN A 175 -13.68 4.42 -7.08
N LEU A 176 -13.51 5.01 -5.90
CA LEU A 176 -14.05 6.32 -5.56
C LEU A 176 -13.16 7.45 -6.13
N TYR A 177 -13.63 8.66 -6.00
CA TYR A 177 -12.86 9.89 -6.31
C TYR A 177 -12.34 9.98 -7.76
N GLY A 178 -13.05 9.39 -8.73
CA GLY A 178 -12.63 9.43 -10.14
C GLY A 178 -11.36 8.60 -10.44
N THR A 179 -11.02 7.63 -9.59
CA THR A 179 -9.81 6.81 -9.76
C THR A 179 -9.69 6.17 -11.14
N PRO A 180 -10.76 5.65 -11.78
CA PRO A 180 -10.65 5.11 -13.13
C PRO A 180 -10.18 6.15 -14.17
N GLU A 181 -10.64 7.38 -14.08
CA GLU A 181 -10.25 8.48 -14.97
C GLU A 181 -8.80 8.89 -14.71
N ILE A 182 -8.36 8.91 -13.45
CA ILE A 182 -6.97 9.15 -13.03
C ILE A 182 -6.05 8.07 -13.62
N ILE A 183 -6.40 6.78 -13.48
CA ILE A 183 -5.64 5.65 -14.07
C ILE A 183 -5.55 5.80 -15.59
N LYS A 184 -6.66 6.13 -16.26
CA LYS A 184 -6.70 6.33 -17.71
C LYS A 184 -5.78 7.48 -18.14
N ALA A 185 -5.80 8.60 -17.42
CA ALA A 185 -4.94 9.74 -17.72
C ALA A 185 -3.46 9.40 -17.48
N ALA A 186 -3.14 8.67 -16.42
CA ALA A 186 -1.79 8.21 -16.11
C ALA A 186 -1.25 7.23 -17.16
N TYR A 187 -2.08 6.37 -17.72
CA TYR A 187 -1.68 5.48 -18.83
C TYR A 187 -1.36 6.25 -20.12
N ALA A 188 -1.94 7.42 -20.33
CA ALA A 188 -1.63 8.31 -21.46
C ALA A 188 -0.47 9.30 -21.16
N HIS A 189 0.16 9.23 -19.99
CA HIS A 189 1.22 10.15 -19.57
C HIS A 189 2.48 10.00 -20.43
N PRO A 190 3.21 11.10 -20.73
CA PRO A 190 4.45 11.04 -21.53
C PRO A 190 5.55 10.24 -20.82
N GLU A 191 5.65 10.34 -19.49
CA GLU A 191 6.66 9.61 -18.71
C GLU A 191 6.32 8.12 -18.59
N GLU A 192 7.29 7.30 -18.94
CA GLU A 192 7.18 5.83 -18.95
C GLU A 192 6.84 5.24 -17.58
N LYS A 193 7.50 5.74 -16.54
CA LYS A 193 7.27 5.30 -15.15
C LYS A 193 5.81 5.50 -14.71
N MET A 194 5.17 6.60 -15.12
CA MET A 194 3.77 6.85 -14.79
C MET A 194 2.85 5.87 -15.53
N ARG A 195 3.15 5.53 -16.80
CA ARG A 195 2.38 4.52 -17.53
C ARG A 195 2.51 3.13 -16.91
N VAL A 196 3.70 2.76 -16.43
CA VAL A 196 3.93 1.50 -15.72
C VAL A 196 3.11 1.46 -14.44
N SER A 197 3.14 2.53 -13.63
CA SER A 197 2.30 2.66 -12.44
C SER A 197 0.80 2.62 -12.76
N ALA A 198 0.38 3.14 -13.91
CA ALA A 198 -1.02 3.05 -14.33
C ALA A 198 -1.44 1.59 -14.61
N VAL A 199 -0.58 0.77 -15.21
CA VAL A 199 -0.88 -0.66 -15.44
C VAL A 199 -0.91 -1.43 -14.12
N LEU A 200 0.00 -1.13 -13.18
CA LEU A 200 -0.08 -1.65 -11.81
C LEU A 200 -1.42 -1.26 -11.16
N ALA A 201 -1.82 0.01 -11.27
CA ALA A 201 -3.07 0.51 -10.73
C ALA A 201 -4.31 -0.17 -11.36
N MET A 202 -4.27 -0.50 -12.64
CA MET A 202 -5.33 -1.27 -13.31
C MET A 202 -5.55 -2.63 -12.65
N GLY A 203 -4.50 -3.36 -12.30
CA GLY A 203 -4.60 -4.62 -11.59
C GLY A 203 -5.22 -4.43 -10.20
N ARG A 204 -4.64 -3.53 -9.39
CA ARG A 204 -5.10 -3.26 -8.01
C ARG A 204 -6.56 -2.82 -7.92
N SER A 205 -7.06 -2.11 -8.94
CA SER A 205 -8.45 -1.64 -8.95
C SER A 205 -9.49 -2.76 -9.01
N ALA A 206 -9.08 -4.00 -9.31
CA ALA A 206 -9.96 -5.16 -9.53
C ALA A 206 -11.06 -4.92 -10.58
N ASP A 207 -10.91 -3.90 -11.43
CA ASP A 207 -11.90 -3.50 -12.43
C ASP A 207 -11.58 -4.13 -13.79
N LYS A 208 -12.43 -5.04 -14.25
CA LYS A 208 -12.25 -5.77 -15.52
C LYS A 208 -12.31 -4.89 -16.76
N ARG A 209 -12.69 -3.60 -16.67
CA ARG A 209 -12.59 -2.67 -17.81
C ARG A 209 -11.18 -2.58 -18.38
N TRP A 210 -10.17 -2.85 -17.55
CA TRP A 210 -8.77 -2.79 -17.93
C TRP A 210 -8.23 -4.05 -18.61
N ALA A 211 -9.01 -5.13 -18.66
CA ALA A 211 -8.58 -6.43 -19.16
C ALA A 211 -7.89 -6.34 -20.53
N LYS A 212 -8.48 -5.59 -21.48
CA LYS A 212 -7.92 -5.43 -22.82
C LYS A 212 -6.54 -4.76 -22.80
N ILE A 213 -6.36 -3.73 -21.97
CA ILE A 213 -5.06 -3.01 -21.88
C ILE A 213 -4.04 -3.92 -21.21
N ALA A 214 -4.37 -4.55 -20.09
CA ALA A 214 -3.48 -5.46 -19.38
C ALA A 214 -2.98 -6.59 -20.32
N CYS A 215 -3.89 -7.24 -21.07
CA CYS A 215 -3.49 -8.27 -22.02
C CYS A 215 -2.61 -7.73 -23.19
N GLN A 216 -2.83 -6.50 -23.65
CA GLN A 216 -2.02 -5.89 -24.70
C GLN A 216 -0.58 -5.61 -24.25
N GLU A 217 -0.43 -5.16 -22.98
CA GLU A 217 0.87 -4.80 -22.43
C GLU A 217 1.74 -6.01 -22.03
N LEU A 218 1.20 -7.24 -22.04
CA LEU A 218 2.00 -8.47 -21.90
C LEU A 218 3.07 -8.61 -22.99
N LEU A 219 2.87 -8.02 -24.15
CA LEU A 219 3.78 -8.05 -25.30
C LEU A 219 4.65 -6.79 -25.40
N ASN A 220 4.61 -5.90 -24.41
CA ASN A 220 5.37 -4.66 -24.44
C ASN A 220 6.89 -4.94 -24.45
N PRO A 221 7.68 -4.21 -25.29
CA PRO A 221 9.13 -4.39 -25.35
C PRO A 221 9.84 -4.07 -24.02
N MET A 222 9.25 -3.21 -23.18
CA MET A 222 9.79 -2.80 -21.88
C MET A 222 9.52 -3.87 -20.81
N PRO A 223 10.54 -4.42 -20.15
CA PRO A 223 10.36 -5.46 -19.13
C PRO A 223 9.48 -5.04 -17.96
N GLU A 224 9.62 -3.79 -17.49
CA GLU A 224 8.84 -3.24 -16.38
C GLU A 224 7.34 -3.22 -16.71
N MET A 225 7.00 -2.86 -17.93
CA MET A 225 5.60 -2.86 -18.41
C MET A 225 5.05 -4.28 -18.50
N ARG A 226 5.83 -5.23 -19.07
CA ARG A 226 5.41 -6.64 -19.11
C ARG A 226 5.21 -7.21 -17.71
N TYR A 227 6.11 -6.86 -16.77
CA TYR A 227 6.01 -7.32 -15.39
C TYR A 227 4.70 -6.86 -14.75
N GLU A 228 4.37 -5.57 -14.82
CA GLU A 228 3.14 -5.04 -14.23
C GLU A 228 1.88 -5.50 -15.00
N ALA A 229 1.96 -5.67 -16.30
CA ALA A 229 0.87 -6.27 -17.10
C ALA A 229 0.60 -7.73 -16.71
N THR A 230 1.65 -8.50 -16.49
CA THR A 230 1.57 -9.89 -16.01
C THR A 230 0.88 -9.96 -14.65
N ARG A 231 1.30 -9.08 -13.73
CA ARG A 231 0.70 -8.93 -12.42
C ARG A 231 -0.78 -8.52 -12.51
N ALA A 232 -1.09 -7.49 -13.30
CA ALA A 232 -2.46 -7.01 -13.49
C ALA A 232 -3.38 -8.11 -14.06
N CYS A 233 -2.88 -8.94 -14.99
CA CYS A 233 -3.65 -10.06 -15.52
C CYS A 233 -3.96 -11.11 -14.44
N GLY A 234 -3.03 -11.36 -13.52
CA GLY A 234 -3.25 -12.24 -12.36
C GLY A 234 -4.26 -11.64 -11.37
N GLU A 235 -4.07 -10.38 -10.96
CA GLU A 235 -4.96 -9.67 -10.02
C GLU A 235 -6.39 -9.53 -10.56
N LEU A 236 -6.57 -9.34 -11.87
CA LEU A 236 -7.87 -9.29 -12.54
C LEU A 236 -8.45 -10.68 -12.89
N ALA A 237 -7.72 -11.75 -12.64
CA ALA A 237 -8.07 -13.13 -12.96
C ALA A 237 -8.52 -13.33 -14.42
N LEU A 238 -7.70 -12.85 -15.39
CA LEU A 238 -8.02 -12.83 -16.82
C LEU A 238 -7.71 -14.17 -17.49
N SER A 239 -8.71 -15.01 -17.70
CA SER A 239 -8.55 -16.31 -18.37
C SER A 239 -8.04 -16.20 -19.80
N GLU A 240 -8.36 -15.11 -20.51
CA GLU A 240 -7.85 -14.82 -21.86
C GLU A 240 -6.34 -14.53 -21.89
N ALA A 241 -5.73 -14.16 -20.76
CA ALA A 241 -4.27 -13.91 -20.67
C ALA A 241 -3.46 -15.20 -20.53
N VAL A 242 -4.06 -16.33 -20.15
CA VAL A 242 -3.35 -17.60 -19.88
C VAL A 242 -2.40 -18.05 -21.00
N PRO A 243 -2.75 -18.00 -22.31
CA PRO A 243 -1.81 -18.38 -23.36
C PRO A 243 -0.54 -17.50 -23.38
N ALA A 244 -0.69 -16.18 -23.26
CA ALA A 244 0.44 -15.24 -23.27
C ALA A 244 1.26 -15.35 -21.97
N LEU A 245 0.63 -15.56 -20.81
CA LEU A 245 1.31 -15.81 -19.54
C LEU A 245 2.14 -17.09 -19.58
N ALA A 246 1.64 -18.14 -20.26
CA ALA A 246 2.40 -19.39 -20.47
C ALA A 246 3.67 -19.16 -21.32
N GLU A 247 3.66 -18.18 -22.25
CA GLU A 247 4.85 -17.79 -23.01
C GLU A 247 5.80 -16.93 -22.14
N LEU A 248 5.27 -16.05 -21.29
CA LEU A 248 6.07 -15.22 -20.37
C LEU A 248 6.71 -16.03 -19.24
N ALA A 249 6.25 -17.24 -18.94
CA ALA A 249 6.96 -18.17 -18.06
C ALA A 249 8.36 -18.55 -18.62
N ASP A 250 8.61 -18.35 -19.92
CA ASP A 250 9.91 -18.50 -20.59
C ASP A 250 10.56 -17.12 -20.94
N ASP A 251 10.12 -15.99 -20.35
CA ASP A 251 10.72 -14.67 -20.61
C ASP A 251 12.22 -14.67 -20.25
N VAL A 252 12.99 -13.80 -20.90
CA VAL A 252 14.42 -13.62 -20.59
C VAL A 252 14.66 -13.04 -19.19
N ASN A 253 13.66 -12.39 -18.61
CA ASN A 253 13.70 -11.78 -17.27
C ASN A 253 13.09 -12.72 -16.23
N LEU A 254 13.93 -13.17 -15.28
CA LEU A 254 13.52 -14.11 -14.21
C LEU A 254 12.33 -13.60 -13.38
N ASN A 255 12.27 -12.29 -13.10
CA ASN A 255 11.16 -11.72 -12.31
C ASN A 255 9.82 -11.82 -13.07
N ILE A 256 9.86 -11.67 -14.43
CA ILE A 256 8.66 -11.83 -15.26
C ILE A 256 8.24 -13.31 -15.27
N GLN A 257 9.20 -14.25 -15.39
CA GLN A 257 8.91 -15.68 -15.31
C GLN A 257 8.20 -16.03 -14.01
N GLN A 258 8.73 -15.57 -12.85
CA GLN A 258 8.11 -15.79 -11.54
C GLN A 258 6.71 -15.18 -11.45
N MET A 259 6.56 -13.94 -11.92
CA MET A 259 5.26 -13.26 -11.92
C MET A 259 4.25 -13.96 -12.83
N ALA A 260 4.70 -14.53 -13.98
CA ALA A 260 3.84 -15.30 -14.87
C ALA A 260 3.35 -16.60 -14.21
N LEU A 261 4.23 -17.32 -13.48
CA LEU A 261 3.84 -18.51 -12.73
C LEU A 261 2.82 -18.16 -11.64
N TRP A 262 3.06 -17.08 -10.87
CA TRP A 262 2.10 -16.59 -9.88
C TRP A 262 0.75 -16.22 -10.53
N ALA A 263 0.75 -15.44 -11.62
CA ALA A 263 -0.48 -15.05 -12.30
C ALA A 263 -1.28 -16.26 -12.85
N LEU A 264 -0.59 -17.28 -13.33
CA LEU A 264 -1.22 -18.54 -13.75
C LEU A 264 -1.87 -19.26 -12.57
N GLY A 265 -1.28 -19.24 -11.37
CA GLY A 265 -1.86 -19.74 -10.14
C GLY A 265 -3.15 -19.02 -9.76
N GLN A 266 -3.12 -17.67 -9.82
CA GLN A 266 -4.30 -16.84 -9.52
C GLN A 266 -5.48 -17.08 -10.49
N ILE A 267 -5.20 -17.23 -11.78
CA ILE A 267 -6.22 -17.39 -12.82
C ILE A 267 -6.76 -18.83 -12.84
N GLY A 268 -5.89 -19.81 -12.69
CA GLY A 268 -6.27 -21.22 -12.70
C GLY A 268 -6.62 -21.78 -14.07
N GLY A 269 -7.31 -22.91 -14.03
CA GLY A 269 -7.74 -23.63 -15.22
C GLY A 269 -6.71 -24.63 -15.77
N LYS A 270 -7.18 -25.53 -16.64
CA LYS A 270 -6.37 -26.68 -17.13
C LYS A 270 -5.09 -26.30 -17.86
N GLN A 271 -5.07 -25.17 -18.56
CA GLN A 271 -3.89 -24.73 -19.29
C GLN A 271 -2.86 -24.12 -18.35
N ALA A 272 -3.30 -23.29 -17.38
CA ALA A 272 -2.45 -22.74 -16.34
C ALA A 272 -1.78 -23.85 -15.54
N GLN A 273 -2.57 -24.81 -15.03
CA GLN A 273 -2.07 -25.96 -14.29
C GLN A 273 -1.00 -26.73 -15.07
N ARG A 274 -1.25 -27.06 -16.36
CA ARG A 274 -0.27 -27.76 -17.20
C ARG A 274 1.03 -26.99 -17.42
N THR A 275 0.93 -25.65 -17.44
CA THR A 275 2.12 -24.81 -17.55
C THR A 275 2.89 -24.84 -16.24
N LEU A 276 2.24 -24.67 -15.11
CA LEU A 276 2.88 -24.76 -13.78
C LEU A 276 3.56 -26.11 -13.54
N GLU A 277 2.91 -27.22 -13.89
CA GLU A 277 3.46 -28.58 -13.76
C GLU A 277 4.79 -28.78 -14.50
N LYS A 278 5.07 -28.02 -15.58
CA LYS A 278 6.37 -28.07 -16.29
C LYS A 278 7.51 -27.48 -15.47
N TYR A 279 7.21 -26.53 -14.56
CA TYR A 279 8.23 -25.82 -13.78
C TYR A 279 8.49 -26.43 -12.41
N VAL A 280 7.69 -27.41 -11.98
CA VAL A 280 7.87 -28.14 -10.70
C VAL A 280 9.24 -28.82 -10.61
N GLU A 281 9.81 -29.22 -11.75
CA GLU A 281 11.14 -29.85 -11.83
C GLU A 281 12.17 -28.94 -12.54
N ALA A 282 11.91 -27.62 -12.61
CA ALA A 282 12.84 -26.68 -13.22
C ALA A 282 14.21 -26.72 -12.54
N ASP A 283 15.29 -26.57 -13.33
CA ASP A 283 16.66 -26.50 -12.78
C ASP A 283 16.86 -25.28 -11.88
N ASN A 284 16.20 -24.15 -12.21
CA ASN A 284 16.20 -22.94 -11.42
C ASN A 284 15.32 -23.13 -10.16
N LEU A 285 15.97 -23.07 -8.98
CA LEU A 285 15.28 -23.29 -7.68
C LEU A 285 14.16 -22.26 -7.44
N THR A 286 14.35 -21.01 -7.85
CA THR A 286 13.37 -19.94 -7.66
C THR A 286 12.10 -20.19 -8.49
N LEU A 287 12.24 -20.62 -9.74
CA LEU A 287 11.10 -20.97 -10.60
C LEU A 287 10.39 -22.22 -10.11
N ARG A 288 11.15 -23.21 -9.63
CA ARG A 288 10.58 -24.42 -9.03
C ARG A 288 9.71 -24.07 -7.83
N GLN A 289 10.23 -23.24 -6.93
CA GLN A 289 9.47 -22.79 -5.75
C GLN A 289 8.21 -22.01 -6.18
N ALA A 290 8.34 -21.03 -7.08
CA ALA A 290 7.21 -20.25 -7.58
C ALA A 290 6.12 -21.14 -8.21
N ALA A 291 6.50 -22.22 -8.91
CA ALA A 291 5.55 -23.15 -9.49
C ALA A 291 4.83 -24.01 -8.43
N HIS A 292 5.55 -24.43 -7.38
CA HIS A 292 4.94 -25.14 -6.26
C HIS A 292 3.95 -24.24 -5.51
N ASP A 293 4.36 -23.02 -5.16
CA ASP A 293 3.51 -22.06 -4.46
C ASP A 293 2.24 -21.76 -5.27
N ALA A 294 2.39 -21.53 -6.58
CA ALA A 294 1.27 -21.25 -7.47
C ALA A 294 0.32 -22.47 -7.63
N LEU A 295 0.83 -23.71 -7.60
CA LEU A 295 -0.01 -24.91 -7.65
C LEU A 295 -0.75 -25.13 -6.32
N GLU A 296 -0.11 -24.89 -5.18
CA GLU A 296 -0.76 -24.94 -3.87
C GLU A 296 -1.89 -23.90 -3.77
N GLU A 297 -1.65 -22.69 -4.26
CA GLU A 297 -2.64 -21.63 -4.30
C GLU A 297 -3.80 -21.98 -5.24
N LEU A 298 -3.50 -22.52 -6.42
CA LEU A 298 -4.49 -23.00 -7.38
C LEU A 298 -5.35 -24.15 -6.78
N GLU A 299 -4.74 -25.08 -6.05
CA GLU A 299 -5.47 -26.16 -5.38
C GLU A 299 -6.37 -25.61 -4.27
N PHE A 300 -5.89 -24.59 -3.54
CA PHE A 300 -6.66 -23.96 -2.47
C PHE A 300 -7.90 -23.21 -3.02
N PHE A 301 -7.75 -22.40 -4.08
CA PHE A 301 -8.83 -21.60 -4.62
C PHE A 301 -9.74 -22.32 -5.62
N HIS A 302 -9.22 -23.31 -6.35
CA HIS A 302 -9.93 -24.00 -7.45
C HIS A 302 -10.04 -25.52 -7.24
N GLY A 303 -9.49 -26.04 -6.14
CA GLY A 303 -9.58 -27.44 -5.76
C GLY A 303 -10.99 -27.83 -5.33
N ASP A 304 -11.32 -29.11 -5.49
CA ASP A 304 -12.61 -29.62 -5.05
C ASP A 304 -12.68 -29.58 -3.51
N LEU A 305 -13.56 -28.76 -2.95
CA LEU A 305 -13.80 -28.65 -1.51
C LEU A 305 -14.01 -30.00 -0.83
N ALA A 306 -14.51 -31.00 -1.57
CA ALA A 306 -14.65 -32.36 -1.11
C ALA A 306 -13.30 -33.03 -0.76
N THR A 307 -12.19 -32.59 -1.34
CA THR A 307 -10.84 -33.08 -1.06
C THR A 307 -10.35 -32.59 0.31
N PHE A 308 -10.71 -31.39 0.70
CA PHE A 308 -10.33 -30.77 1.98
C PHE A 308 -11.24 -31.18 3.15
N PHE A 309 -12.56 -31.32 2.91
CA PHE A 309 -13.55 -31.57 3.96
C PHE A 309 -14.03 -33.03 3.98
N GLY A 310 -13.53 -33.91 3.08
CA GLY A 310 -14.04 -35.25 2.85
C GLY A 310 -15.39 -35.25 2.11
N PRO A 311 -15.84 -36.37 1.56
CA PRO A 311 -17.15 -36.45 0.96
C PRO A 311 -18.20 -36.04 2.01
N PRO A 312 -19.27 -35.30 1.63
CA PRO A 312 -20.30 -34.90 2.56
C PRO A 312 -20.81 -36.19 3.25
N THR A 313 -20.56 -36.27 4.57
CA THR A 313 -21.16 -37.34 5.37
C THR A 313 -22.65 -37.16 5.23
N GLU A 314 -23.35 -38.17 4.67
CA GLU A 314 -24.80 -38.21 4.63
C GLU A 314 -25.32 -37.96 6.06
N PHE A 315 -25.73 -36.74 6.32
CA PHE A 315 -26.41 -36.37 7.55
C PHE A 315 -27.82 -36.98 7.43
N ASN A 316 -27.97 -38.20 7.92
CA ASN A 316 -29.28 -38.83 8.07
C ASN A 316 -30.12 -37.95 9.00
N GLY A 317 -30.93 -37.14 8.40
CA GLY A 317 -31.83 -36.22 9.08
C GLY A 317 -32.83 -36.90 10.00
N ALA A 318 -32.74 -36.55 11.26
CA ALA A 318 -33.86 -36.59 12.18
C ALA A 318 -33.72 -35.36 13.09
N GLY A 319 -34.44 -34.33 12.77
CA GLY A 319 -34.47 -33.07 13.56
C GLY A 319 -34.85 -31.87 12.72
N GLU A 320 -36.12 -31.82 12.27
CA GLU A 320 -36.72 -30.57 11.84
C GLU A 320 -36.82 -29.63 13.06
N GLU A 321 -35.98 -28.65 13.15
CA GLU A 321 -36.28 -27.41 13.88
C GLU A 321 -35.90 -26.21 13.03
N SER A 322 -36.93 -25.43 12.79
CA SER A 322 -36.99 -24.20 11.99
C SER A 322 -36.01 -23.13 12.51
N TRP A 323 -35.06 -22.79 11.66
CA TRP A 323 -34.28 -21.52 11.77
C TRP A 323 -34.43 -20.80 10.43
N ALA A 324 -35.63 -20.41 10.09
CA ALA A 324 -35.87 -19.47 9.01
C ALA A 324 -36.60 -18.27 9.62
N GLU A 325 -36.07 -17.10 9.30
CA GLU A 325 -36.55 -15.75 9.62
C GLU A 325 -35.84 -15.09 10.82
N ASP A 326 -34.63 -14.55 10.61
CA ASP A 326 -34.28 -13.22 11.15
C ASP A 326 -32.88 -12.68 10.74
N ASP A 327 -32.28 -12.97 9.59
CA ASP A 327 -31.03 -12.33 9.18
C ASP A 327 -30.96 -11.93 7.69
N ALA A 328 -32.03 -11.42 7.15
CA ALA A 328 -32.07 -10.90 5.78
C ALA A 328 -31.94 -9.38 5.72
N ARG A 329 -31.11 -8.74 6.54
CA ARG A 329 -30.92 -7.28 6.48
C ARG A 329 -29.58 -6.74 6.98
N LYS A 330 -28.48 -7.47 6.92
CA LYS A 330 -27.13 -6.88 7.07
C LYS A 330 -26.08 -7.81 6.46
N GLY A 331 -25.89 -7.76 5.17
CA GLY A 331 -24.86 -8.54 4.50
C GLY A 331 -24.76 -8.16 3.03
N GLY A 332 -24.33 -6.95 2.79
CA GLY A 332 -24.02 -6.57 1.43
C GLY A 332 -22.60 -6.06 1.39
N THR A 333 -21.70 -6.76 0.79
CA THR A 333 -20.60 -6.29 -0.01
C THR A 333 -19.37 -7.20 0.08
N LEU A 334 -19.06 -7.77 1.26
CA LEU A 334 -17.86 -8.61 1.41
C LEU A 334 -18.02 -9.99 0.74
N GLU A 335 -19.21 -10.61 0.85
CA GLU A 335 -19.48 -11.91 0.18
C GLU A 335 -19.51 -11.81 -1.34
N LYS A 336 -19.81 -10.63 -1.91
CA LYS A 336 -19.76 -10.44 -3.37
C LYS A 336 -18.36 -10.36 -3.94
N LYS A 337 -17.36 -9.92 -3.18
CA LYS A 337 -15.95 -9.89 -3.63
C LYS A 337 -15.26 -11.25 -3.49
N LEU A 338 -15.72 -12.13 -2.60
CA LEU A 338 -15.20 -13.50 -2.42
C LEU A 338 -15.97 -14.56 -3.23
N ALA A 339 -17.17 -14.23 -3.76
CA ALA A 339 -18.02 -15.16 -4.49
C ALA A 339 -17.92 -15.06 -6.03
N PHE A 340 -16.92 -14.33 -6.57
CA PHE A 340 -16.71 -14.24 -8.02
C PHE A 340 -15.90 -15.42 -8.56
N GLY A 341 -16.40 -16.63 -8.39
CA GLY A 341 -15.74 -17.84 -8.88
C GLY A 341 -16.66 -19.01 -9.26
N PHE A 342 -17.97 -18.87 -9.33
CA PHE A 342 -18.81 -19.99 -9.75
C PHE A 342 -20.07 -19.55 -10.51
N GLY A 343 -20.27 -20.13 -11.71
CA GLY A 343 -21.54 -20.31 -12.35
C GLY A 343 -21.63 -19.75 -13.76
N GLU A 344 -21.36 -20.62 -14.75
CA GLU A 344 -22.02 -20.51 -16.06
C GLU A 344 -23.51 -20.82 -15.86
N GLU A 345 -24.35 -19.82 -15.86
CA GLU A 345 -25.78 -19.96 -16.18
C GLU A 345 -26.17 -18.86 -17.15
N SER A 346 -26.65 -19.31 -18.29
CA SER A 346 -27.26 -18.52 -19.35
C SER A 346 -28.47 -17.75 -18.81
N PHE A 347 -28.43 -16.44 -18.90
CA PHE A 347 -29.60 -15.60 -18.72
C PHE A 347 -30.19 -15.23 -20.08
N ASP A 348 -31.42 -15.61 -20.26
CA ASP A 348 -32.29 -15.15 -21.34
C ASP A 348 -32.56 -13.65 -21.18
N GLU A 349 -32.49 -12.96 -22.32
CA GLU A 349 -32.80 -11.55 -22.46
C GLU A 349 -34.30 -11.33 -22.21
N ASP A 350 -34.63 -10.61 -21.15
CA ASP A 350 -35.90 -9.89 -21.07
C ASP A 350 -35.61 -8.41 -20.80
N GLU A 351 -35.82 -7.61 -21.86
CA GLU A 351 -35.80 -6.16 -21.86
C GLU A 351 -36.92 -5.63 -20.97
N GLU A 352 -36.62 -4.97 -19.85
CA GLU A 352 -37.55 -4.01 -19.24
C GLU A 352 -36.85 -2.65 -19.10
N ASN A 353 -37.37 -1.72 -19.91
CA ASN A 353 -37.16 -0.28 -19.91
C ASN A 353 -37.41 0.31 -18.52
N TYR A 354 -36.38 0.98 -17.97
CA TYR A 354 -36.58 2.09 -17.04
C TYR A 354 -35.86 3.32 -17.59
N GLU A 355 -36.65 4.19 -18.22
CA GLU A 355 -36.38 5.60 -18.43
C GLU A 355 -36.60 6.29 -17.09
N ASP A 356 -35.57 6.80 -16.46
CA ASP A 356 -35.57 7.98 -15.61
C ASP A 356 -34.18 8.62 -15.71
N GLU A 357 -34.07 9.52 -16.68
CA GLU A 357 -33.01 10.49 -16.81
C GLU A 357 -33.25 11.57 -15.73
N GLU A 358 -32.43 11.57 -14.67
CA GLU A 358 -32.20 12.78 -13.92
C GLU A 358 -30.78 13.28 -14.29
N ASP A 359 -30.79 14.34 -15.09
CA ASP A 359 -29.64 15.16 -15.45
C ASP A 359 -28.97 15.71 -14.17
N PHE A 360 -27.78 15.21 -13.84
CA PHE A 360 -26.82 15.92 -13.01
C PHE A 360 -25.85 16.67 -13.92
N GLU A 361 -26.20 17.92 -14.18
CA GLU A 361 -25.27 18.92 -14.66
C GLU A 361 -24.33 19.31 -13.49
N ASP A 362 -23.02 19.36 -13.79
CA ASP A 362 -21.91 19.95 -13.06
C ASP A 362 -21.16 19.05 -12.06
N GLU A 363 -20.17 18.28 -12.61
CA GLU A 363 -19.09 17.64 -11.86
C GLU A 363 -18.13 18.64 -11.16
N ASP A 364 -18.19 19.92 -11.54
CA ASP A 364 -17.35 20.98 -10.95
C ASP A 364 -17.81 21.42 -9.54
N ASP A 365 -19.08 21.21 -9.19
CA ASP A 365 -19.62 21.58 -7.88
C ASP A 365 -19.26 20.62 -6.75
N LEU A 366 -18.92 19.37 -7.04
CA LEU A 366 -18.49 18.40 -6.03
C LEU A 366 -17.07 18.67 -5.54
N LEU A 367 -16.21 19.20 -6.40
CA LEU A 367 -14.84 19.59 -6.03
C LEU A 367 -14.81 20.89 -5.22
N ALA A 368 -15.76 21.81 -5.48
CA ALA A 368 -15.89 23.06 -4.76
C ALA A 368 -16.35 22.86 -3.30
N LEU A 369 -17.21 21.86 -3.04
CA LEU A 369 -17.71 21.58 -1.69
C LEU A 369 -16.62 21.02 -0.74
N TYR A 370 -15.55 20.46 -1.29
CA TYR A 370 -14.42 19.92 -0.50
C TYR A 370 -13.32 20.95 -0.22
N LEU A 371 -13.39 22.13 -0.87
CA LEU A 371 -12.37 23.21 -0.73
C LEU A 371 -12.84 24.39 0.11
N GLU A 372 -14.13 24.49 0.44
CA GLU A 372 -14.70 25.64 1.19
C GLU A 372 -14.73 25.48 2.72
N ASP A 373 -14.48 24.28 3.28
CA ASP A 373 -14.57 24.04 4.74
C ASP A 373 -13.24 24.24 5.51
N ASP A 374 -12.14 24.66 4.87
CA ASP A 374 -10.84 24.84 5.55
C ASP A 374 -10.56 26.27 6.05
N GLU A 375 -11.48 27.25 5.90
CA GLU A 375 -11.27 28.62 6.39
C GLU A 375 -11.75 28.88 7.83
N ASP A 376 -12.51 27.97 8.47
CA ASP A 376 -13.13 28.21 9.80
C ASP A 376 -12.44 27.53 10.99
N LEU A 377 -11.21 27.01 10.85
CA LEU A 377 -10.52 26.29 11.93
C LEU A 377 -9.35 27.04 12.61
N PHE A 378 -9.11 28.32 12.25
CA PHE A 378 -8.09 29.14 12.91
C PHE A 378 -8.62 30.54 13.26
N ASP A 379 -9.64 30.62 14.13
CA ASP A 379 -9.96 31.81 14.90
C ASP A 379 -10.45 31.39 16.28
N GLU A 380 -9.52 31.26 17.21
CA GLU A 380 -9.80 31.43 18.64
C GLU A 380 -8.62 32.14 19.32
N ASP A 381 -8.88 33.42 19.58
CA ASP A 381 -8.53 34.20 20.76
C ASP A 381 -7.09 34.17 21.30
N GLU A 382 -6.34 35.22 21.02
CA GLU A 382 -5.48 35.86 22.02
C GLU A 382 -5.54 37.36 21.89
N ASP A 383 -6.60 37.95 22.49
CA ASP A 383 -6.56 39.31 23.04
C ASP A 383 -5.81 39.27 24.38
N ASP A 384 -4.59 39.72 24.40
CA ASP A 384 -4.01 40.26 25.63
C ASP A 384 -3.17 41.49 25.33
N ALA A 385 -3.73 42.58 25.84
CA ALA A 385 -3.18 43.93 25.88
C ALA A 385 -1.79 43.96 26.53
N PHE A 386 -0.85 44.67 25.90
CA PHE A 386 0.19 45.34 26.64
C PHE A 386 0.38 46.75 26.11
N GLU A 387 0.27 47.67 27.07
CA GLU A 387 0.29 49.12 27.04
C GLU A 387 1.60 49.68 26.47
N ASP A 388 1.43 50.89 25.90
CA ASP A 388 2.42 51.88 25.57
C ASP A 388 3.44 52.13 26.67
N ASP A 389 4.70 52.20 26.30
CA ASP A 389 5.64 53.13 26.91
C ASP A 389 6.58 53.72 25.84
N ALA A 390 6.33 54.96 25.60
CA ALA A 390 7.18 55.87 24.85
C ALA A 390 8.50 56.13 25.59
N PHE A 391 9.61 56.08 24.89
CA PHE A 391 10.77 56.89 25.24
C PHE A 391 11.50 57.41 24.00
N ASP A 392 11.70 58.73 24.08
CA ASP A 392 12.32 59.69 23.18
C ASP A 392 13.77 59.37 22.80
N ASP A 393 14.05 59.69 21.56
CA ASP A 393 15.06 60.67 21.09
C ASP A 393 16.51 60.57 21.66
N GLU A 394 17.45 60.40 20.81
CA GLU A 394 18.53 61.34 20.51
C GLU A 394 19.56 60.78 19.51
N SER A 395 19.78 61.57 18.51
CA SER A 395 20.87 61.71 17.55
C SER A 395 22.27 61.32 18.06
N ASP A 396 23.11 60.79 17.18
CA ASP A 396 24.25 61.52 16.64
C ASP A 396 25.09 60.60 15.69
N ASP A 397 25.36 61.19 14.59
CA ASP A 397 26.41 61.17 13.59
C ASP A 397 27.67 60.33 13.79
N GLU A 398 28.17 59.96 12.63
CA GLU A 398 29.55 60.02 12.13
C GLU A 398 30.20 58.69 11.68
N GLU A 399 30.37 58.72 10.36
CA GLU A 399 31.60 58.42 9.61
C GLU A 399 32.04 56.95 9.38
N ASP A 400 31.87 56.57 8.12
CA ASP A 400 32.82 55.81 7.34
C ASP A 400 34.22 56.46 7.34
N PRO A 401 35.37 55.77 7.32
CA PRO A 401 35.84 55.25 6.06
C PRO A 401 36.82 54.05 6.10
N TRP A 402 36.84 53.33 5.02
CA TRP A 402 38.02 52.70 4.39
C TRP A 402 38.89 51.69 5.16
N ASN A 403 38.81 50.34 4.78
CA ASN A 403 39.87 49.69 3.96
C ASN A 403 39.42 48.25 3.63
#